data_be8ce62c21330cb69b3e8d8ba9f673c2
#
_entry.id   be8ce62c21330cb69b3e8d8ba9f673c2
#
_cell.length_a   1.000
_cell.length_b   1.000
_cell.length_c   1.000
_cell.angle_alpha   90.00
_cell.angle_beta   90.00
_cell.angle_gamma   90.00
#
_symmetry.space_group_name_H-M   'P 1'
#
loop_
_entity.id
_entity.type
_entity.pdbx_description
1 polymer ?
#
loop_
_entity_poly.entity_id
_entity_poly.type
_entity_poly.pdbx_seq_one_letter_code
_entity_poly.pdbx_strand_id
1 'polypeptide(L)'
;LCQVGRRAKRYYFEEGQVLGSTPLSRRDFVSSDFPDSKLNQIIQSALTQRLASEEIGELISREILRSFFFNKDKDIRYRSNFVHNICLEDSPHNGWFQVKTTLSFTKVLQNNYFLVACAQSDQALMSYFRRKDVEYRWLLDSNFDLSPDAFQLSSVRINSQDLITSMARKPECLEIRCEHPSLKDLVGTEVVFTIDTVTLYPKSSHQLSVFITELTRGVKIGFSYPECIGNVETVPIYSGKNKFPTVK
;
A
#
# COMPACT_ATOMS: atom_id res chain seq x y z
N LEU A 1 8.32 16.41 -13.13
CA LEU A 1 9.55 16.95 -12.49
C LEU A 1 10.84 16.31 -13.03
N CYS A 2 10.78 15.15 -13.70
CA CYS A 2 11.97 14.45 -14.21
C CYS A 2 12.62 15.06 -15.46
N GLN A 3 12.11 16.16 -16.01
CA GLN A 3 12.68 16.82 -17.20
C GLN A 3 12.99 18.30 -16.98
N VAL A 4 13.19 18.73 -15.76
CA VAL A 4 13.76 20.05 -15.53
C VAL A 4 15.26 19.95 -15.79
N GLY A 5 15.62 19.96 -17.08
CA GLY A 5 17.01 19.96 -17.51
C GLY A 5 17.70 21.26 -17.08
N ARG A 6 19.03 21.31 -17.24
CA ARG A 6 19.90 22.45 -16.89
C ARG A 6 19.47 23.84 -17.43
N ARG A 7 18.39 23.92 -18.21
CA ARG A 7 17.85 25.15 -18.80
C ARG A 7 16.42 25.49 -18.32
N ALA A 8 15.88 24.81 -17.32
CA ALA A 8 14.58 25.19 -16.80
C ALA A 8 14.64 26.54 -16.13
N LYS A 9 13.67 27.38 -16.45
CA LYS A 9 13.53 28.71 -15.87
C LYS A 9 12.50 28.64 -14.76
N ARG A 10 12.78 29.34 -13.65
CA ARG A 10 11.82 29.54 -12.59
C ARG A 10 10.84 30.62 -13.04
N TYR A 11 9.56 30.31 -12.99
CA TYR A 11 8.48 31.24 -13.20
C TYR A 11 7.85 31.58 -11.85
N TYR A 12 7.80 32.84 -11.53
CA TYR A 12 7.11 33.36 -10.37
C TYR A 12 5.76 33.89 -10.82
N PHE A 13 4.70 33.45 -10.13
CA PHE A 13 3.35 33.89 -10.40
C PHE A 13 2.82 34.60 -9.16
N GLU A 14 2.27 35.78 -9.35
CA GLU A 14 1.50 36.49 -8.35
C GLU A 14 0.23 36.97 -9.06
N GLU A 15 -0.93 36.64 -8.52
CA GLU A 15 -2.24 36.95 -9.11
C GLU A 15 -2.39 36.54 -10.58
N GLY A 16 -1.79 35.40 -10.96
CA GLY A 16 -1.85 34.87 -12.32
C GLY A 16 -0.86 35.49 -13.31
N GLN A 17 0.00 36.42 -12.88
CA GLN A 17 1.03 37.02 -13.74
C GLN A 17 2.41 36.39 -13.52
N VAL A 18 3.17 36.24 -14.59
CA VAL A 18 4.57 35.82 -14.53
C VAL A 18 5.43 36.99 -14.08
N LEU A 19 5.89 36.99 -12.85
CA LEU A 19 6.71 38.08 -12.28
C LEU A 19 8.19 37.99 -12.66
N GLY A 20 8.65 36.85 -13.15
CA GLY A 20 10.03 36.68 -13.56
C GLY A 20 10.41 35.25 -13.89
N SER A 21 11.58 35.08 -14.47
CA SER A 21 12.14 33.76 -14.75
C SER A 21 13.61 33.68 -14.35
N THR A 22 13.99 32.70 -13.55
CA THR A 22 15.40 32.42 -13.24
C THR A 22 15.66 30.92 -13.41
N PRO A 23 16.90 30.51 -13.73
CA PRO A 23 17.24 29.11 -13.76
C PRO A 23 16.99 28.46 -12.38
N LEU A 24 16.25 27.35 -12.36
CA LEU A 24 16.03 26.56 -11.14
C LEU A 24 17.24 25.66 -10.89
N SER A 25 17.81 25.76 -9.70
CA SER A 25 18.77 24.77 -9.21
C SER A 25 18.04 23.68 -8.40
N ARG A 26 18.65 22.50 -8.29
CA ARG A 26 18.11 21.40 -7.46
C ARG A 26 17.96 21.83 -5.99
N ARG A 27 18.79 22.76 -5.52
CA ARG A 27 18.77 23.27 -4.14
C ARG A 27 17.57 24.17 -3.86
N ASP A 28 17.03 24.83 -4.89
CA ASP A 28 15.90 25.74 -4.74
C ASP A 28 14.59 25.01 -4.39
N PHE A 29 14.47 23.71 -4.72
CA PHE A 29 13.31 22.88 -4.34
C PHE A 29 13.37 22.32 -2.94
N VAL A 30 14.52 22.42 -2.27
CA VAL A 30 14.76 21.81 -0.96
C VAL A 30 14.85 22.89 0.13
N SER A 31 14.74 24.19 -0.23
CA SER A 31 14.79 25.24 0.75
C SER A 31 13.50 25.24 1.60
N SER A 32 13.65 25.21 2.91
CA SER A 32 12.57 25.25 3.90
C SER A 32 11.68 26.49 3.82
N ASP A 33 12.07 27.47 3.03
CA ASP A 33 11.44 28.79 2.95
C ASP A 33 10.42 28.91 1.80
N PHE A 34 10.18 27.82 1.07
CA PHE A 34 9.20 27.83 -0.01
C PHE A 34 7.81 27.56 0.58
N PRO A 35 6.87 28.53 0.50
CA PRO A 35 5.54 28.33 1.09
C PRO A 35 4.81 27.13 0.45
N ASP A 36 4.21 26.28 1.26
CA ASP A 36 3.46 25.10 0.80
C ASP A 36 2.40 25.48 -0.25
N SER A 37 1.76 26.63 -0.13
CA SER A 37 0.76 27.13 -1.07
C SER A 37 1.35 27.37 -2.48
N LYS A 38 2.56 27.90 -2.59
CA LYS A 38 3.24 28.08 -3.89
C LYS A 38 3.69 26.77 -4.50
N LEU A 39 4.14 25.83 -3.67
CA LEU A 39 4.50 24.49 -4.12
C LEU A 39 3.27 23.76 -4.67
N ASN A 40 2.14 23.87 -4.01
CA ASN A 40 0.88 23.29 -4.45
C ASN A 40 0.41 23.86 -5.80
N GLN A 41 0.52 25.17 -6.00
CA GLN A 41 0.20 25.82 -7.27
C GLN A 41 1.11 25.34 -8.41
N ILE A 42 2.41 25.16 -8.14
CA ILE A 42 3.36 24.64 -9.15
C ILE A 42 2.99 23.20 -9.52
N ILE A 43 2.66 22.35 -8.55
CA ILE A 43 2.23 20.97 -8.79
C ILE A 43 0.95 20.95 -9.64
N GLN A 44 -0.05 21.74 -9.28
CA GLN A 44 -1.29 21.85 -10.03
C GLN A 44 -1.06 22.32 -11.46
N SER A 45 -0.30 23.40 -11.64
CA SER A 45 0.01 23.94 -12.98
C SER A 45 0.78 22.95 -13.84
N ALA A 46 1.75 22.22 -13.27
CA ALA A 46 2.50 21.20 -13.96
C ALA A 46 1.62 20.02 -14.39
N LEU A 47 0.68 19.60 -13.56
CA LEU A 47 -0.29 18.55 -13.86
C LEU A 47 -1.26 19.00 -14.95
N THR A 48 -1.83 20.21 -14.84
CA THR A 48 -2.72 20.80 -15.84
C THR A 48 -2.06 20.86 -17.21
N GLN A 49 -0.83 21.35 -17.26
CA GLN A 49 -0.07 21.42 -18.51
C GLN A 49 0.22 20.04 -19.09
N ARG A 50 0.59 19.08 -18.26
CA ARG A 50 0.94 17.72 -18.71
C ARG A 50 -0.27 16.93 -19.21
N LEU A 51 -1.42 17.14 -18.60
CA LEU A 51 -2.66 16.43 -18.90
C LEU A 51 -3.51 17.17 -19.94
N ALA A 52 -3.13 18.38 -20.32
CA ALA A 52 -3.87 19.28 -21.23
C ALA A 52 -5.34 19.49 -20.79
N SER A 53 -5.62 19.37 -19.49
CA SER A 53 -6.95 19.53 -18.90
C SER A 53 -6.81 20.13 -17.50
N GLU A 54 -7.43 21.27 -17.29
CA GLU A 54 -7.44 21.95 -15.99
C GLU A 54 -8.22 21.15 -14.95
N GLU A 55 -9.39 20.63 -15.33
CA GLU A 55 -10.25 19.83 -14.45
C GLU A 55 -9.57 18.56 -13.95
N ILE A 56 -8.89 17.84 -14.85
CA ILE A 56 -8.14 16.62 -14.49
C ILE A 56 -6.91 16.98 -13.67
N GLY A 57 -6.21 18.06 -14.05
CA GLY A 57 -5.05 18.56 -13.32
C GLY A 57 -5.41 18.96 -11.89
N GLU A 58 -6.51 19.66 -11.71
CA GLU A 58 -7.04 20.05 -10.40
C GLU A 58 -7.48 18.82 -9.57
N LEU A 59 -8.21 17.89 -10.17
CA LEU A 59 -8.67 16.67 -9.49
C LEU A 59 -7.48 15.85 -8.97
N ILE A 60 -6.49 15.59 -9.81
CA ILE A 60 -5.30 14.82 -9.45
C ILE A 60 -4.47 15.59 -8.42
N SER A 61 -4.26 16.90 -8.61
CA SER A 61 -3.53 17.74 -7.65
C SER A 61 -4.20 17.69 -6.28
N ARG A 62 -5.52 17.88 -6.21
CA ARG A 62 -6.29 17.84 -4.97
C ARG A 62 -6.23 16.48 -4.28
N GLU A 63 -6.31 15.38 -5.01
CA GLU A 63 -6.20 14.03 -4.44
C GLU A 63 -4.77 13.73 -3.96
N ILE A 64 -3.75 14.15 -4.71
CA ILE A 64 -2.35 14.05 -4.28
C ILE A 64 -2.13 14.88 -3.02
N LEU A 65 -2.50 16.15 -3.05
CA LEU A 65 -2.30 17.05 -1.91
C LEU A 65 -3.03 16.55 -0.68
N ARG A 66 -4.29 16.11 -0.83
CA ARG A 66 -5.10 15.58 0.26
C ARG A 66 -4.53 14.28 0.84
N SER A 67 -4.09 13.38 -0.03
CA SER A 67 -3.60 12.07 0.38
C SER A 67 -2.20 12.12 0.99
N PHE A 68 -1.36 13.03 0.53
CA PHE A 68 0.07 13.05 0.87
C PHE A 68 0.52 14.24 1.70
N PHE A 69 -0.10 15.41 1.54
CA PHE A 69 0.38 16.65 2.17
C PHE A 69 -0.53 17.21 3.25
N PHE A 70 -1.84 16.98 3.15
CA PHE A 70 -2.80 17.48 4.16
C PHE A 70 -3.11 16.48 5.27
N ASN A 71 -2.50 15.32 5.26
CA ASN A 71 -2.55 14.47 6.43
C ASN A 71 -1.73 15.17 7.52
N LYS A 72 -2.37 15.53 8.63
CA LYS A 72 -1.74 16.23 9.78
C LYS A 72 -0.51 15.49 10.33
N ASP A 73 -0.44 14.22 10.08
CA ASP A 73 0.76 13.41 10.31
C ASP A 73 1.65 13.55 9.07
N LYS A 74 2.74 14.27 9.17
CA LYS A 74 3.74 14.52 8.11
C LYS A 74 4.43 13.26 7.56
N ASP A 75 4.00 12.08 7.95
CA ASP A 75 4.56 10.80 7.51
C ASP A 75 3.94 10.35 6.19
N ILE A 76 4.60 10.69 5.08
CA ILE A 76 4.33 10.06 3.81
C ILE A 76 4.75 8.60 3.93
N ARG A 77 3.74 7.73 4.05
CA ARG A 77 4.00 6.29 4.08
C ARG A 77 4.08 5.77 2.68
N TYR A 78 5.18 5.19 2.36
CA TYR A 78 5.32 4.47 1.12
C TYR A 78 6.06 3.15 1.36
N ARG A 79 5.74 2.18 0.51
CA ARG A 79 6.46 0.92 0.40
C ARG A 79 7.27 0.92 -0.87
N SER A 80 8.40 0.24 -0.84
CA SER A 80 9.20 -0.03 -2.03
C SER A 80 9.50 -1.53 -2.14
N ASN A 81 9.89 -1.99 -3.32
CA ASN A 81 10.24 -3.38 -3.58
C ASN A 81 9.14 -4.36 -3.13
N PHE A 82 7.88 -4.00 -3.38
CA PHE A 82 6.73 -4.81 -2.98
C PHE A 82 6.63 -6.05 -3.86
N VAL A 83 6.80 -7.21 -3.26
CA VAL A 83 6.64 -8.51 -3.90
C VAL A 83 5.62 -9.32 -3.12
N HIS A 84 4.55 -9.75 -3.78
CA HIS A 84 3.54 -10.61 -3.19
C HIS A 84 3.39 -11.86 -4.04
N ASN A 85 3.91 -12.97 -3.57
CA ASN A 85 3.75 -14.27 -4.19
C ASN A 85 2.57 -14.99 -3.53
N ILE A 86 1.66 -15.46 -4.36
CA ILE A 86 0.43 -16.16 -3.96
C ILE A 86 0.44 -17.50 -4.66
N CYS A 87 0.34 -18.58 -3.91
CA CYS A 87 0.26 -19.93 -4.42
C CYS A 87 -1.04 -20.58 -3.94
N LEU A 88 -1.90 -20.96 -4.89
CA LEU A 88 -3.05 -21.79 -4.62
C LEU A 88 -2.64 -23.25 -4.75
N GLU A 89 -3.00 -24.05 -3.78
CA GLU A 89 -2.81 -25.49 -3.78
C GLU A 89 -4.14 -26.19 -3.44
N ASP A 90 -4.28 -27.44 -3.83
CA ASP A 90 -5.42 -28.22 -3.36
C ASP A 90 -5.35 -28.42 -1.84
N SER A 91 -6.46 -28.12 -1.18
CA SER A 91 -6.58 -28.35 0.26
C SER A 91 -7.04 -29.78 0.53
N PRO A 92 -6.63 -30.39 1.68
CA PRO A 92 -7.23 -31.64 2.14
C PRO A 92 -8.73 -31.47 2.48
N HIS A 93 -9.19 -30.26 2.66
CA HIS A 93 -10.62 -29.95 2.86
C HIS A 93 -11.34 -29.85 1.52
N ASN A 94 -12.34 -30.71 1.32
CA ASN A 94 -13.09 -30.73 0.08
C ASN A 94 -13.82 -29.41 -0.18
N GLY A 95 -13.74 -28.89 -1.40
CA GLY A 95 -14.33 -27.59 -1.78
C GLY A 95 -13.45 -26.36 -1.48
N TRP A 96 -12.21 -26.54 -1.02
CA TRP A 96 -11.32 -25.46 -0.65
C TRP A 96 -9.95 -25.58 -1.30
N PHE A 97 -9.34 -24.44 -1.52
CA PHE A 97 -7.90 -24.30 -1.79
C PHE A 97 -7.17 -23.94 -0.51
N GLN A 98 -5.93 -24.35 -0.39
CA GLN A 98 -4.96 -23.76 0.51
C GLN A 98 -4.23 -22.65 -0.22
N VAL A 99 -4.22 -21.45 0.33
CA VAL A 99 -3.51 -20.30 -0.22
C VAL A 99 -2.29 -20.02 0.64
N LYS A 100 -1.12 -20.19 0.06
CA LYS A 100 0.16 -19.81 0.67
C LYS A 100 0.57 -18.46 0.10
N THR A 101 0.88 -17.51 0.96
CA THR A 101 1.38 -16.21 0.51
C THR A 101 2.71 -15.87 1.14
N THR A 102 3.57 -15.26 0.34
CA THR A 102 4.78 -14.58 0.81
C THR A 102 4.73 -13.13 0.37
N LEU A 103 4.58 -12.24 1.33
CA LEU A 103 4.63 -10.80 1.10
C LEU A 103 5.96 -10.25 1.59
N SER A 104 6.68 -9.54 0.71
CA SER A 104 7.92 -8.82 1.08
C SER A 104 7.87 -7.39 0.55
N PHE A 105 8.32 -6.44 1.35
CA PHE A 105 8.45 -5.04 0.96
C PHE A 105 9.42 -4.30 1.89
N THR A 106 9.89 -3.16 1.41
CA THR A 106 10.75 -2.26 2.17
C THR A 106 9.94 -1.03 2.61
N LYS A 107 10.05 -0.65 3.88
CA LYS A 107 9.33 0.48 4.48
C LYS A 107 10.07 1.01 5.70
N VAL A 108 9.88 2.28 6.04
CA VAL A 108 10.35 2.84 7.31
C VAL A 108 9.51 2.28 8.46
N LEU A 109 10.16 1.66 9.43
CA LEU A 109 9.49 1.10 10.62
C LEU A 109 9.00 2.24 11.51
N GLN A 110 7.69 2.27 11.77
CA GLN A 110 7.05 3.35 12.53
C GLN A 110 6.97 3.06 14.03
N ASN A 111 6.79 1.79 14.38
CA ASN A 111 6.62 1.36 15.76
C ASN A 111 7.49 0.13 16.03
N ASN A 112 7.75 -0.17 17.29
CA ASN A 112 8.44 -1.38 17.71
C ASN A 112 7.57 -2.66 17.63
N TYR A 113 6.42 -2.57 17.00
CA TYR A 113 5.53 -3.67 16.67
C TYR A 113 4.70 -3.34 15.42
N PHE A 114 4.08 -4.35 14.86
CA PHE A 114 3.00 -4.21 13.88
C PHE A 114 2.00 -5.36 14.00
N LEU A 115 0.91 -5.27 13.25
CA LEU A 115 -0.16 -6.25 13.26
C LEU A 115 -0.33 -6.90 11.90
N VAL A 116 -0.64 -8.19 11.96
CA VAL A 116 -1.25 -8.96 10.89
C VAL A 116 -2.69 -9.21 11.27
N ALA A 117 -3.64 -8.89 10.39
CA ALA A 117 -5.06 -8.97 10.66
C ALA A 117 -5.77 -9.90 9.67
N CYS A 118 -6.66 -10.74 10.20
CA CYS A 118 -7.60 -11.53 9.43
C CYS A 118 -9.01 -11.19 9.86
N ALA A 119 -9.89 -10.83 8.93
CA ALA A 119 -11.27 -10.43 9.19
C ALA A 119 -12.25 -11.33 8.44
N GLN A 120 -13.46 -11.50 8.99
CA GLN A 120 -14.53 -12.30 8.38
C GLN A 120 -15.62 -11.47 7.71
N SER A 121 -15.58 -10.15 7.86
CA SER A 121 -16.51 -9.25 7.16
C SER A 121 -15.78 -8.08 6.51
N ASP A 122 -16.35 -7.55 5.44
CA ASP A 122 -15.84 -6.36 4.77
C ASP A 122 -15.79 -5.17 5.73
N GLN A 123 -16.77 -5.02 6.62
CA GLN A 123 -16.80 -3.95 7.59
C GLN A 123 -15.64 -4.04 8.58
N ALA A 124 -15.36 -5.23 9.08
CA ALA A 124 -14.22 -5.49 9.96
C ALA A 124 -12.91 -5.26 9.21
N LEU A 125 -12.77 -5.77 7.97
CA LEU A 125 -11.60 -5.55 7.14
C LEU A 125 -11.35 -4.07 6.87
N MET A 126 -12.39 -3.30 6.55
CA MET A 126 -12.30 -1.86 6.28
C MET A 126 -11.80 -1.05 7.49
N SER A 127 -12.07 -1.53 8.72
CA SER A 127 -11.53 -0.90 9.93
C SER A 127 -10.01 -0.97 9.97
N TYR A 128 -9.42 -2.04 9.46
CA TYR A 128 -7.98 -2.24 9.40
C TYR A 128 -7.29 -1.44 8.30
N PHE A 129 -8.00 -1.03 7.25
CA PHE A 129 -7.41 -0.15 6.23
C PHE A 129 -7.04 1.24 6.76
N ARG A 130 -7.71 1.68 7.81
CA ARG A 130 -7.43 2.97 8.46
C ARG A 130 -6.34 2.89 9.52
N ARG A 131 -5.97 1.70 9.93
CA ARG A 131 -4.96 1.48 10.99
C ARG A 131 -3.57 1.51 10.39
N LYS A 132 -2.74 2.32 11.00
CA LYS A 132 -1.37 2.55 10.59
C LYS A 132 -0.40 1.45 11.03
N ASP A 133 -0.77 0.69 12.02
CA ASP A 133 0.03 -0.38 12.61
C ASP A 133 -0.25 -1.77 12.01
N VAL A 134 -1.13 -1.85 10.99
CA VAL A 134 -1.47 -3.11 10.33
C VAL A 134 -0.74 -3.21 9.00
N GLU A 135 0.14 -4.19 8.86
CA GLU A 135 0.99 -4.37 7.66
C GLU A 135 0.46 -5.42 6.69
N TYR A 136 -0.30 -6.39 7.18
CA TYR A 136 -0.96 -7.41 6.35
C TYR A 136 -2.43 -7.58 6.74
N ARG A 137 -3.29 -7.80 5.73
CA ARG A 137 -4.73 -7.95 5.91
C ARG A 137 -5.24 -9.06 5.02
N TRP A 138 -6.11 -9.91 5.59
CA TRP A 138 -6.79 -10.97 4.86
C TRP A 138 -8.28 -10.97 5.17
N LEU A 139 -9.11 -11.24 4.15
CA LEU A 139 -10.52 -11.51 4.31
C LEU A 139 -10.73 -13.02 4.27
N LEU A 140 -11.12 -13.60 5.38
CA LEU A 140 -11.47 -15.00 5.49
C LEU A 140 -12.96 -15.16 5.18
N ASP A 141 -13.31 -16.21 4.44
CA ASP A 141 -14.70 -16.55 4.18
C ASP A 141 -15.44 -16.83 5.48
N SER A 142 -16.66 -16.30 5.62
CA SER A 142 -17.48 -16.40 6.84
C SER A 142 -17.91 -17.82 7.20
N ASN A 143 -17.77 -18.77 6.28
CA ASN A 143 -18.04 -20.19 6.53
C ASN A 143 -16.95 -20.86 7.38
N PHE A 144 -15.87 -20.18 7.68
CA PHE A 144 -14.83 -20.69 8.58
C PHE A 144 -14.88 -20.02 9.94
N ASP A 145 -14.57 -20.80 10.96
CA ASP A 145 -14.19 -20.19 12.22
C ASP A 145 -12.83 -19.51 12.13
N LEU A 146 -12.70 -18.34 12.76
CA LEU A 146 -11.42 -17.69 12.94
C LEU A 146 -10.53 -18.54 13.85
N SER A 147 -9.77 -19.41 13.24
CA SER A 147 -8.89 -20.35 13.92
C SER A 147 -7.51 -20.40 13.24
N PRO A 148 -6.48 -20.91 13.92
CA PRO A 148 -5.18 -21.15 13.28
C PRO A 148 -5.23 -22.10 12.08
N ASP A 149 -6.24 -22.98 12.00
CA ASP A 149 -6.41 -23.90 10.88
C ASP A 149 -6.92 -23.17 9.62
N ALA A 150 -7.73 -22.12 9.80
CA ALA A 150 -8.27 -21.33 8.70
C ALA A 150 -7.36 -20.19 8.26
N PHE A 151 -6.61 -19.59 9.20
CA PHE A 151 -5.61 -18.56 8.93
C PHE A 151 -4.40 -18.72 9.85
N GLN A 152 -3.26 -19.00 9.25
CA GLN A 152 -1.99 -19.19 9.96
C GLN A 152 -0.96 -18.16 9.46
N LEU A 153 -0.32 -17.47 10.39
CA LEU A 153 0.91 -16.73 10.15
C LEU A 153 2.09 -17.70 10.32
N SER A 154 2.64 -18.18 9.20
CA SER A 154 3.69 -19.21 9.21
C SER A 154 5.04 -18.66 9.62
N SER A 155 5.35 -17.43 9.18
CA SER A 155 6.61 -16.75 9.48
C SER A 155 6.41 -15.24 9.37
N VAL A 156 7.10 -14.50 10.21
CA VAL A 156 7.17 -13.05 10.10
C VAL A 156 8.54 -12.56 10.50
N ARG A 157 9.14 -11.75 9.61
CA ARG A 157 10.54 -11.31 9.78
C ARG A 157 10.69 -9.84 9.43
N ILE A 158 11.63 -9.19 10.12
CA ILE A 158 12.20 -7.89 9.75
C ILE A 158 13.70 -8.04 9.56
N ASN A 159 14.23 -7.65 8.39
CA ASN A 159 15.64 -7.79 8.02
C ASN A 159 16.18 -9.22 8.27
N SER A 160 15.37 -10.24 7.92
CA SER A 160 15.66 -11.67 8.14
C SER A 160 15.65 -12.12 9.62
N GLN A 161 15.28 -11.26 10.56
CA GLN A 161 15.10 -11.63 11.97
C GLN A 161 13.67 -12.05 12.21
N ASP A 162 13.47 -13.24 12.76
CA ASP A 162 12.14 -13.73 13.16
C ASP A 162 11.58 -12.91 14.32
N LEU A 163 10.28 -12.65 14.26
CA LEU A 163 9.56 -11.90 15.29
C LEU A 163 8.76 -12.83 16.20
N ILE A 164 8.57 -12.37 17.42
CA ILE A 164 7.66 -13.00 18.38
C ILE A 164 6.24 -12.59 18.02
N THR A 165 5.33 -13.57 18.01
CA THR A 165 3.92 -13.34 17.69
C THR A 165 3.02 -13.63 18.86
N SER A 166 2.04 -12.78 19.09
CA SER A 166 0.95 -13.00 20.03
C SER A 166 -0.40 -12.78 19.35
N MET A 167 -1.34 -13.67 19.59
CA MET A 167 -2.62 -13.71 18.91
C MET A 167 -3.74 -13.22 19.83
N ALA A 168 -4.59 -12.33 19.30
CA ALA A 168 -5.79 -11.85 19.96
C ALA A 168 -7.01 -12.11 19.08
N ARG A 169 -7.99 -12.86 19.57
CA ARG A 169 -9.26 -13.09 18.88
C ARG A 169 -10.28 -12.03 19.32
N LYS A 170 -10.94 -11.43 18.34
CA LYS A 170 -12.08 -10.51 18.47
C LYS A 170 -13.30 -11.12 17.78
N PRO A 171 -14.52 -10.61 17.96
CA PRO A 171 -15.74 -11.25 17.42
C PRO A 171 -15.67 -11.59 15.92
N GLU A 172 -15.13 -10.73 15.09
CA GLU A 172 -15.04 -10.93 13.61
C GLU A 172 -13.62 -10.82 13.08
N CYS A 173 -12.62 -10.86 13.97
CA CYS A 173 -11.24 -10.59 13.60
C CYS A 173 -10.26 -11.41 14.41
N LEU A 174 -9.16 -11.75 13.77
CA LEU A 174 -7.96 -12.26 14.37
C LEU A 174 -6.86 -11.23 14.20
N GLU A 175 -6.30 -10.73 15.28
CA GLU A 175 -5.14 -9.86 15.28
C GLU A 175 -3.92 -10.62 15.76
N ILE A 176 -2.85 -10.60 15.00
CA ILE A 176 -1.57 -11.16 15.39
C ILE A 176 -0.59 -10.01 15.54
N ARG A 177 -0.15 -9.77 16.75
CA ARG A 177 0.87 -8.77 17.08
C ARG A 177 2.25 -9.38 16.86
N CYS A 178 3.05 -8.71 16.07
CA CYS A 178 4.41 -9.09 15.73
C CYS A 178 5.37 -8.09 16.36
N GLU A 179 6.26 -8.56 17.22
CA GLU A 179 7.18 -7.70 17.98
C GLU A 179 8.50 -8.40 18.28
N HIS A 180 9.53 -7.61 18.52
CA HIS A 180 10.82 -8.09 19.02
C HIS A 180 11.55 -6.94 19.72
N PRO A 181 12.30 -7.18 20.80
CA PRO A 181 13.02 -6.14 21.54
C PRO A 181 13.92 -5.26 20.66
N SER A 182 14.59 -5.86 19.66
CA SER A 182 15.49 -5.15 18.74
C SER A 182 14.77 -4.18 17.80
N LEU A 183 13.44 -4.28 17.62
CA LEU A 183 12.71 -3.35 16.76
C LEU A 183 12.74 -1.91 17.28
N LYS A 184 12.96 -1.71 18.57
CA LYS A 184 13.07 -0.37 19.18
C LYS A 184 14.19 0.44 18.52
N ASP A 185 15.32 -0.22 18.22
CA ASP A 185 16.48 0.42 17.64
C ASP A 185 16.35 0.66 16.12
N LEU A 186 15.37 -0.01 15.50
CA LEU A 186 15.07 0.10 14.07
C LEU A 186 13.94 1.09 13.75
N VAL A 187 13.23 1.61 14.77
CA VAL A 187 12.17 2.62 14.55
C VAL A 187 12.76 3.85 13.87
N GLY A 188 12.10 4.32 12.81
CA GLY A 188 12.56 5.42 11.99
C GLY A 188 13.57 5.03 10.90
N THR A 189 14.01 3.78 10.84
CA THR A 189 14.90 3.28 9.78
C THR A 189 14.13 2.47 8.72
N GLU A 190 14.69 2.39 7.53
CA GLU A 190 14.16 1.57 6.45
C GLU A 190 14.50 0.10 6.70
N VAL A 191 13.49 -0.76 6.70
CA VAL A 191 13.62 -2.20 6.96
C VAL A 191 12.86 -3.01 5.93
N VAL A 192 13.25 -4.28 5.77
CA VAL A 192 12.56 -5.24 4.91
C VAL A 192 11.60 -6.08 5.75
N PHE A 193 10.33 -6.03 5.42
CA PHE A 193 9.29 -6.90 5.97
C PHE A 193 9.19 -8.16 5.12
N THR A 194 9.03 -9.31 5.78
CA THR A 194 8.64 -10.57 5.13
C THR A 194 7.56 -11.24 5.98
N ILE A 195 6.42 -11.55 5.35
CA ILE A 195 5.24 -12.10 6.02
C ILE A 195 4.78 -13.31 5.20
N ASP A 196 4.79 -14.48 5.81
CA ASP A 196 4.35 -15.72 5.19
C ASP A 196 3.07 -16.19 5.87
N THR A 197 2.01 -16.42 5.07
CA THR A 197 0.72 -16.88 5.59
C THR A 197 0.22 -18.11 4.86
N VAL A 198 -0.59 -18.90 5.54
CA VAL A 198 -1.37 -19.99 4.97
C VAL A 198 -2.83 -19.77 5.37
N THR A 199 -3.73 -19.84 4.39
CA THR A 199 -5.16 -19.67 4.63
C THR A 199 -5.99 -20.57 3.73
N LEU A 200 -7.24 -20.79 4.10
CA LEU A 200 -8.20 -21.49 3.28
C LEU A 200 -8.97 -20.51 2.40
N TYR A 201 -9.31 -20.95 1.18
CA TYR A 201 -10.03 -20.16 0.20
C TYR A 201 -11.05 -21.01 -0.56
N PRO A 202 -12.32 -20.58 -0.73
CA PRO A 202 -13.34 -21.41 -1.33
C PRO A 202 -13.10 -21.64 -2.83
N LYS A 203 -13.19 -22.89 -3.29
CA LYS A 203 -13.13 -23.23 -4.72
C LYS A 203 -14.29 -22.64 -5.54
N SER A 204 -15.38 -22.31 -4.88
CA SER A 204 -16.53 -21.63 -5.49
C SER A 204 -16.32 -20.13 -5.68
N SER A 205 -15.29 -19.54 -5.10
CA SER A 205 -14.96 -18.14 -5.32
C SER A 205 -14.26 -17.97 -6.67
N HIS A 206 -14.76 -17.03 -7.46
CA HIS A 206 -14.20 -16.71 -8.78
C HIS A 206 -13.26 -15.49 -8.76
N GLN A 207 -12.99 -14.92 -7.58
CA GLN A 207 -12.19 -13.70 -7.46
C GLN A 207 -11.32 -13.74 -6.22
N LEU A 208 -10.01 -13.56 -6.38
CA LEU A 208 -9.07 -13.30 -5.30
C LEU A 208 -8.59 -11.85 -5.39
N SER A 209 -8.71 -11.11 -4.30
CA SER A 209 -8.36 -9.69 -4.26
C SER A 209 -7.09 -9.44 -3.47
N VAL A 210 -6.17 -8.69 -4.06
CA VAL A 210 -4.95 -8.20 -3.40
C VAL A 210 -5.09 -6.71 -3.18
N PHE A 211 -5.03 -6.28 -1.92
CA PHE A 211 -5.18 -4.86 -1.56
C PHE A 211 -3.81 -4.21 -1.36
N ILE A 212 -3.51 -3.20 -2.16
CA ILE A 212 -2.36 -2.32 -1.97
C ILE A 212 -2.88 -1.02 -1.36
N THR A 213 -2.74 -0.90 -0.04
CA THR A 213 -3.39 0.14 0.77
C THR A 213 -2.54 1.38 1.03
N GLU A 214 -1.29 1.33 0.65
CA GLU A 214 -0.32 2.42 0.81
C GLU A 214 0.33 2.74 -0.52
N LEU A 215 0.88 3.95 -0.63
CA LEU A 215 1.69 4.31 -1.78
C LEU A 215 2.83 3.29 -1.93
N THR A 216 2.93 2.68 -3.12
CA THR A 216 3.86 1.58 -3.33
C THR A 216 4.64 1.76 -4.62
N ARG A 217 5.96 1.67 -4.53
CA ARG A 217 6.87 1.71 -5.67
C ARG A 217 7.42 0.32 -5.94
N GLY A 218 7.40 -0.10 -7.21
CA GLY A 218 7.96 -1.38 -7.62
C GLY A 218 7.10 -2.56 -7.16
N VAL A 219 5.84 -2.61 -7.63
CA VAL A 219 4.92 -3.71 -7.33
C VAL A 219 5.18 -4.89 -8.26
N LYS A 220 5.35 -6.07 -7.66
CA LYS A 220 5.39 -7.36 -8.35
C LYS A 220 4.47 -8.33 -7.64
N ILE A 221 3.53 -8.89 -8.37
CA ILE A 221 2.62 -9.93 -7.87
C ILE A 221 2.89 -11.20 -8.68
N GLY A 222 3.27 -12.27 -7.98
CA GLY A 222 3.38 -13.62 -8.52
C GLY A 222 2.14 -14.41 -8.13
N PHE A 223 1.54 -15.12 -9.09
CA PHE A 223 0.39 -15.96 -8.84
C PHE A 223 0.62 -17.35 -9.48
N SER A 224 0.50 -18.40 -8.70
CA SER A 224 0.55 -19.77 -9.14
C SER A 224 -0.68 -20.54 -8.66
N TYR A 225 -1.17 -21.45 -9.50
CA TYR A 225 -2.42 -22.17 -9.25
C TYR A 225 -2.40 -23.55 -9.87
N PRO A 226 -3.24 -24.50 -9.39
CA PRO A 226 -3.33 -25.85 -9.97
C PRO A 226 -3.89 -25.85 -11.39
N GLU A 227 -3.52 -26.84 -12.19
CA GLU A 227 -3.96 -27.00 -13.59
C GLU A 227 -5.50 -27.12 -13.74
N CYS A 228 -6.19 -27.52 -12.69
CA CYS A 228 -7.66 -27.57 -12.70
C CYS A 228 -8.34 -26.20 -12.81
N ILE A 229 -7.61 -25.12 -12.54
CA ILE A 229 -8.05 -23.75 -12.77
C ILE A 229 -7.69 -23.39 -14.21
N GLY A 230 -8.67 -23.26 -15.10
CA GLY A 230 -8.45 -23.02 -16.53
C GLY A 230 -7.74 -21.69 -16.80
N ASN A 231 -8.51 -20.63 -16.97
CA ASN A 231 -7.96 -19.29 -17.25
C ASN A 231 -8.04 -18.38 -16.04
N VAL A 232 -6.94 -17.67 -15.74
CA VAL A 232 -6.91 -16.61 -14.75
C VAL A 232 -6.71 -15.27 -15.44
N GLU A 233 -7.65 -14.36 -15.23
CA GLU A 233 -7.56 -12.98 -15.70
C GLU A 233 -7.17 -12.06 -14.56
N THR A 234 -6.19 -11.18 -14.80
CA THR A 234 -5.76 -10.19 -13.82
C THR A 234 -6.40 -8.85 -14.16
N VAL A 235 -7.18 -8.31 -13.23
CA VAL A 235 -7.87 -7.03 -13.38
C VAL A 235 -7.32 -6.03 -12.36
N PRO A 236 -6.46 -5.06 -12.76
CA PRO A 236 -6.04 -4.01 -11.87
C PRO A 236 -7.19 -3.03 -11.64
N ILE A 237 -7.60 -2.85 -10.40
CA ILE A 237 -8.64 -1.91 -9.99
C ILE A 237 -8.00 -0.79 -9.17
N TYR A 238 -8.04 0.42 -9.69
CA TYR A 238 -7.66 1.61 -8.95
C TYR A 238 -8.91 2.17 -8.28
N SER A 239 -8.99 2.05 -6.94
CA SER A 239 -10.11 2.60 -6.20
C SER A 239 -9.75 3.95 -5.60
N GLY A 240 -10.48 4.97 -6.00
CA GLY A 240 -10.57 6.26 -5.33
C GLY A 240 -12.02 6.53 -4.96
N LYS A 241 -12.35 7.75 -4.56
CA LYS A 241 -13.76 8.15 -4.39
C LYS A 241 -14.57 8.06 -5.69
N ASN A 242 -13.88 8.17 -6.82
CA ASN A 242 -14.44 7.95 -8.14
C ASN A 242 -13.95 6.58 -8.63
N LYS A 243 -14.85 5.75 -9.12
CA LYS A 243 -14.50 4.47 -9.73
C LYS A 243 -13.71 4.75 -11.02
N PHE A 244 -12.47 4.35 -11.04
CA PHE A 244 -11.69 4.35 -12.28
C PHE A 244 -12.10 3.17 -13.16
N PRO A 245 -11.98 3.31 -14.49
CA PRO A 245 -12.26 2.20 -15.38
C PRO A 245 -11.30 1.04 -15.09
N THR A 246 -11.83 -0.16 -15.15
CA THR A 246 -11.05 -1.39 -15.11
C THR A 246 -10.15 -1.43 -16.35
N VAL A 247 -8.85 -1.55 -16.16
CA VAL A 247 -7.89 -1.76 -17.25
C VAL A 247 -7.70 -3.27 -17.40
N LYS A 248 -8.07 -3.79 -18.57
CA LYS A 248 -7.86 -5.19 -18.94
C LYS A 248 -6.46 -5.38 -19.51
#